data_569529b4ae6f12ba77f5b2e100f0fd92
#
_entry.id   569529b4ae6f12ba77f5b2e100f0fd92
#
_cell.length_a   1.000
_cell.length_b   1.000
_cell.length_c   1.000
_cell.angle_alpha   90.00
_cell.angle_beta   90.00
_cell.angle_gamma   90.00
#
_symmetry.space_group_name_H-M   'P 1'
#
loop_
_entity.id
_entity.type
_entity.pdbx_description
1 polymer ?
#
loop_
_entity_poly.entity_id
_entity_poly.type
_entity_poly.pdbx_seq_one_letter_code
_entity_poly.pdbx_strand_id
1 'polypeptide(L)'
;MLCLPTHFLNANQEWMSVAEADVDPIFELANEYGLAIQIHPYDGDKMVALKNKYWRFHLVWMMAQCADTLHLFTLRDLPNTYTNLRTSFAHGGMLGIANYGRRIQGFDGRPDLFEKLQDPRKTLGHKNLYFDTLVHDTHTLELLKKRVGASQIILGLDDPFPLGEIEGIGTSYPGRVLDYAVETGVLTEQEGSDICNKNVLDWLGKKEGFI
;
A
#
# COMPACT_ATOMS: atom_id res chain seq x y z
N MET A 1 15.26 0.10 -4.86
CA MET A 1 13.81 -0.17 -4.73
C MET A 1 13.44 -1.28 -5.69
N LEU A 2 12.57 -2.17 -5.27
CA LEU A 2 11.91 -3.17 -6.10
C LEU A 2 10.43 -2.84 -6.21
N CYS A 3 9.81 -3.09 -7.36
CA CYS A 3 8.37 -3.02 -7.52
C CYS A 3 7.85 -4.45 -7.74
N LEU A 4 6.92 -4.88 -6.91
CA LEU A 4 6.32 -6.21 -6.96
C LEU A 4 4.82 -6.09 -7.24
N PRO A 5 4.24 -7.00 -8.05
CA PRO A 5 2.79 -7.06 -8.21
C PRO A 5 2.14 -7.54 -6.91
N THR A 6 0.88 -7.18 -6.67
CA THR A 6 0.09 -7.76 -5.56
C THR A 6 -0.08 -9.26 -5.71
N HIS A 7 -0.26 -9.72 -6.94
CA HIS A 7 -0.48 -11.12 -7.29
C HIS A 7 0.30 -11.50 -8.55
N PHE A 8 0.64 -12.77 -8.66
CA PHE A 8 1.33 -13.35 -9.81
C PHE A 8 0.87 -14.79 -10.05
N LEU A 9 1.18 -15.32 -11.22
CA LEU A 9 0.97 -16.74 -11.51
C LEU A 9 2.15 -17.57 -11.00
N ASN A 10 1.86 -18.58 -10.18
CA ASN A 10 2.87 -19.55 -9.76
C ASN A 10 3.20 -20.55 -10.90
N ALA A 11 4.10 -21.48 -10.65
CA ALA A 11 4.50 -22.49 -11.64
C ALA A 11 3.33 -23.37 -12.12
N ASN A 12 2.28 -23.52 -11.30
CA ASN A 12 1.07 -24.29 -11.63
C ASN A 12 0.02 -23.45 -12.37
N GLN A 13 0.32 -22.19 -12.75
CA GLN A 13 -0.60 -21.25 -13.37
C GLN A 13 -1.79 -20.86 -12.47
N GLU A 14 -1.59 -20.86 -11.15
CA GLU A 14 -2.55 -20.40 -10.17
C GLU A 14 -2.16 -18.99 -9.69
N TRP A 15 -3.15 -18.12 -9.53
CA TRP A 15 -2.93 -16.80 -8.94
C TRP A 15 -2.67 -16.91 -7.45
N MET A 16 -1.59 -16.30 -7.00
CA MET A 16 -1.25 -16.21 -5.59
C MET A 16 -0.79 -14.78 -5.22
N SER A 17 -1.02 -14.40 -3.96
CA SER A 17 -0.56 -13.13 -3.43
C SER A 17 0.96 -13.11 -3.27
N VAL A 18 1.57 -11.95 -3.52
CA VAL A 18 3.00 -11.75 -3.24
C VAL A 18 3.33 -11.89 -1.75
N ALA A 19 2.33 -11.81 -0.88
CA ALA A 19 2.51 -12.02 0.56
C ALA A 19 2.41 -13.50 1.00
N GLU A 20 2.29 -14.46 0.07
CA GLU A 20 2.38 -15.90 0.38
C GLU A 20 3.83 -16.33 0.70
N ALA A 21 3.97 -17.44 1.43
CA ALA A 21 5.27 -17.93 1.90
C ALA A 21 6.27 -18.27 0.80
N ASP A 22 5.78 -18.65 -0.38
CA ASP A 22 6.63 -18.98 -1.53
C ASP A 22 7.46 -17.79 -2.04
N VAL A 23 7.10 -16.56 -1.64
CA VAL A 23 7.80 -15.31 -2.01
C VAL A 23 8.81 -14.89 -0.94
N ASP A 24 8.85 -15.55 0.19
CA ASP A 24 9.77 -15.22 1.30
C ASP A 24 11.23 -15.05 0.87
N PRO A 25 11.80 -15.83 -0.05
CA PRO A 25 13.18 -15.63 -0.52
C PRO A 25 13.44 -14.22 -1.11
N ILE A 26 12.42 -13.58 -1.71
CA ILE A 26 12.53 -12.20 -2.21
C ILE A 26 12.56 -11.22 -1.04
N PHE A 27 11.72 -11.43 -0.03
CA PHE A 27 11.71 -10.59 1.17
C PHE A 27 12.97 -10.77 2.01
N GLU A 28 13.51 -11.99 2.14
CA GLU A 28 14.78 -12.29 2.79
C GLU A 28 15.92 -11.52 2.11
N LEU A 29 16.03 -11.62 0.79
CA LEU A 29 17.05 -10.91 0.02
C LEU A 29 16.90 -9.39 0.16
N ALA A 30 15.69 -8.86 0.04
CA ALA A 30 15.43 -7.43 0.19
C ALA A 30 15.75 -6.95 1.61
N ASN A 31 15.48 -7.76 2.63
CA ASN A 31 15.84 -7.48 4.03
C ASN A 31 17.35 -7.49 4.25
N GLU A 32 18.09 -8.44 3.66
CA GLU A 32 19.54 -8.52 3.74
C GLU A 32 20.20 -7.23 3.20
N TYR A 33 19.72 -6.76 2.05
CA TYR A 33 20.26 -5.55 1.41
C TYR A 33 19.60 -4.24 1.85
N GLY A 34 18.65 -4.28 2.79
CA GLY A 34 17.93 -3.10 3.26
C GLY A 34 17.18 -2.36 2.15
N LEU A 35 16.56 -3.09 1.24
CA LEU A 35 15.86 -2.51 0.10
C LEU A 35 14.46 -2.02 0.48
N ALA A 36 13.98 -1.02 -0.26
CA ALA A 36 12.57 -0.64 -0.28
C ALA A 36 11.83 -1.47 -1.33
N ILE A 37 10.62 -1.92 -0.98
CA ILE A 37 9.69 -2.60 -1.90
C ILE A 37 8.43 -1.76 -2.03
N GLN A 38 7.95 -1.58 -3.27
CA GLN A 38 6.61 -1.09 -3.56
C GLN A 38 5.75 -2.25 -4.04
N ILE A 39 4.60 -2.45 -3.42
CA ILE A 39 3.59 -3.42 -3.84
C ILE A 39 2.51 -2.66 -4.61
N HIS A 40 2.37 -3.00 -5.89
CA HIS A 40 1.45 -2.34 -6.82
C HIS A 40 0.47 -3.37 -7.42
N PRO A 41 -0.83 -3.06 -7.55
CA PRO A 41 -1.77 -3.97 -8.21
C PRO A 41 -1.41 -4.14 -9.68
N TYR A 42 -1.71 -5.32 -10.22
CA TYR A 42 -1.36 -5.68 -11.59
C TYR A 42 -2.59 -6.10 -12.39
N ASP A 43 -2.71 -5.57 -13.61
CA ASP A 43 -3.76 -5.97 -14.56
C ASP A 43 -3.40 -7.30 -15.21
N GLY A 44 -3.71 -8.40 -14.54
CA GLY A 44 -3.54 -9.75 -15.06
C GLY A 44 -4.80 -10.23 -15.78
N ASP A 45 -4.69 -10.54 -17.06
CA ASP A 45 -5.79 -10.89 -17.98
C ASP A 45 -6.78 -11.95 -17.46
N LYS A 46 -6.38 -12.78 -16.53
CA LYS A 46 -7.18 -13.91 -16.04
C LYS A 46 -7.49 -13.84 -14.54
N MET A 47 -7.10 -12.77 -13.89
CA MET A 47 -7.21 -12.67 -12.43
C MET A 47 -8.65 -12.51 -11.96
N VAL A 48 -9.50 -11.87 -12.78
CA VAL A 48 -10.92 -11.73 -12.52
C VAL A 48 -11.68 -12.22 -13.73
N ALA A 49 -12.56 -13.22 -13.54
CA ALA A 49 -13.44 -13.77 -14.60
C ALA A 49 -14.50 -12.77 -15.11
N LEU A 50 -14.49 -11.55 -14.59
CA LEU A 50 -15.41 -10.49 -14.97
C LEU A 50 -14.85 -9.68 -16.14
N LYS A 51 -15.64 -9.52 -17.20
CA LYS A 51 -15.28 -8.66 -18.31
C LYS A 51 -15.02 -7.23 -17.81
N ASN A 52 -13.95 -6.62 -18.31
CA ASN A 52 -13.55 -5.25 -17.99
C ASN A 52 -14.48 -4.20 -18.63
N LYS A 53 -15.80 -4.32 -18.36
CA LYS A 53 -16.80 -3.34 -18.79
C LYS A 53 -16.83 -2.19 -17.77
N TYR A 54 -16.88 -0.95 -18.27
CA TYR A 54 -16.89 0.27 -17.43
C TYR A 54 -15.62 0.41 -16.57
N TRP A 55 -14.50 -0.06 -17.04
CA TRP A 55 -13.21 0.03 -16.40
C TRP A 55 -13.15 -0.57 -14.96
N ARG A 56 -14.06 -1.52 -14.69
CA ARG A 56 -14.28 -2.13 -13.36
C ARG A 56 -13.02 -2.73 -12.78
N PHE A 57 -12.14 -3.25 -13.63
CA PHE A 57 -10.88 -3.82 -13.16
C PHE A 57 -10.06 -2.76 -12.41
N HIS A 58 -9.75 -1.64 -13.06
CA HIS A 58 -8.96 -0.55 -12.47
C HIS A 58 -9.68 0.16 -11.32
N LEU A 59 -10.99 0.40 -11.45
CA LEU A 59 -11.74 1.17 -10.45
C LEU A 59 -12.08 0.39 -9.18
N VAL A 60 -12.10 -0.95 -9.24
CA VAL A 60 -12.57 -1.78 -8.11
C VAL A 60 -11.58 -2.91 -7.79
N TRP A 61 -11.23 -3.72 -8.79
CA TRP A 61 -10.51 -4.96 -8.52
C TRP A 61 -9.04 -4.76 -8.19
N MET A 62 -8.38 -3.76 -8.74
CA MET A 62 -7.02 -3.42 -8.34
C MET A 62 -6.95 -3.04 -6.85
N MET A 63 -7.96 -2.33 -6.34
CA MET A 63 -8.05 -2.02 -4.91
C MET A 63 -8.32 -3.27 -4.06
N ALA A 64 -9.10 -4.22 -4.57
CA ALA A 64 -9.32 -5.51 -3.91
C ALA A 64 -8.03 -6.35 -3.83
N GLN A 65 -7.20 -6.33 -4.87
CA GLN A 65 -5.89 -6.97 -4.87
C GLN A 65 -4.98 -6.39 -3.79
N CYS A 66 -4.90 -5.05 -3.68
CA CYS A 66 -4.15 -4.40 -2.60
C CYS A 66 -4.65 -4.82 -1.22
N ALA A 67 -5.98 -4.90 -1.04
CA ALA A 67 -6.59 -5.28 0.22
C ALA A 67 -6.27 -6.73 0.62
N ASP A 68 -6.30 -7.65 -0.33
CA ASP A 68 -5.97 -9.06 -0.12
C ASP A 68 -4.51 -9.22 0.29
N THR A 69 -3.60 -8.65 -0.48
CA THR A 69 -2.16 -8.70 -0.17
C THR A 69 -1.84 -8.03 1.17
N LEU A 70 -2.42 -6.84 1.46
CA LEU A 70 -2.22 -6.16 2.75
C LEU A 70 -2.78 -6.98 3.93
N HIS A 71 -3.89 -7.70 3.72
CA HIS A 71 -4.45 -8.58 4.73
C HIS A 71 -3.45 -9.67 5.11
N LEU A 72 -2.96 -10.43 4.14
CA LEU A 72 -2.01 -11.50 4.36
C LEU A 72 -0.66 -10.97 4.88
N PHE A 73 -0.17 -9.86 4.33
CA PHE A 73 1.08 -9.20 4.74
C PHE A 73 1.07 -8.84 6.24
N THR A 74 -0.06 -8.33 6.74
CA THR A 74 -0.22 -7.98 8.16
C THR A 74 -0.43 -9.20 9.05
N LEU A 75 -1.17 -10.21 8.61
CA LEU A 75 -1.37 -11.45 9.37
C LEU A 75 -0.09 -12.28 9.51
N ARG A 76 0.74 -12.30 8.48
CA ARG A 76 2.04 -12.98 8.52
C ARG A 76 3.11 -12.17 9.25
N ASP A 77 2.79 -10.97 9.68
CA ASP A 77 3.70 -10.07 10.41
C ASP A 77 5.02 -9.79 9.68
N LEU A 78 4.95 -9.65 8.34
CA LEU A 78 6.14 -9.49 7.51
C LEU A 78 7.00 -8.27 7.91
N PRO A 79 6.44 -7.10 8.34
CA PRO A 79 7.26 -5.98 8.79
C PRO A 79 8.09 -6.25 10.05
N ASN A 80 7.62 -7.09 10.97
CA ASN A 80 8.39 -7.49 12.16
C ASN A 80 9.34 -8.67 11.86
N THR A 81 8.99 -9.52 10.91
CA THR A 81 9.84 -10.62 10.45
C THR A 81 11.06 -10.09 9.69
N TYR A 82 10.86 -9.11 8.82
CA TYR A 82 11.90 -8.51 7.97
C TYR A 82 12.17 -7.07 8.39
N THR A 83 12.89 -6.90 9.51
CA THR A 83 13.03 -5.61 10.20
C THR A 83 13.83 -4.54 9.46
N ASN A 84 14.60 -4.91 8.44
CA ASN A 84 15.37 -4.01 7.59
C ASN A 84 14.69 -3.78 6.21
N LEU A 85 13.59 -4.47 5.95
CA LEU A 85 12.76 -4.29 4.77
C LEU A 85 11.75 -3.14 5.01
N ARG A 86 11.62 -2.25 4.04
CA ARG A 86 10.62 -1.18 4.03
C ARG A 86 9.68 -1.38 2.85
N THR A 87 8.40 -1.54 3.15
CA THR A 87 7.39 -1.87 2.14
C THR A 87 6.36 -0.74 2.02
N SER A 88 6.04 -0.33 0.80
CA SER A 88 4.91 0.56 0.53
C SER A 88 3.82 -0.15 -0.27
N PHE A 89 2.58 0.22 0.00
CA PHE A 89 1.41 -0.20 -0.77
C PHE A 89 0.91 0.96 -1.64
N ALA A 90 0.75 0.69 -2.92
CA ALA A 90 0.19 1.64 -3.87
C ALA A 90 -1.28 1.96 -3.56
N HIS A 91 -1.75 3.11 -4.06
CA HIS A 91 -3.13 3.61 -3.91
C HIS A 91 -3.58 3.67 -2.44
N GLY A 92 -2.65 4.03 -1.54
CA GLY A 92 -2.90 4.09 -0.10
C GLY A 92 -3.32 2.78 0.54
N GLY A 93 -3.20 1.64 -0.14
CA GLY A 93 -3.74 0.36 0.33
C GLY A 93 -5.26 0.37 0.59
N MET A 94 -5.99 1.25 -0.09
CA MET A 94 -7.27 1.83 0.30
C MET A 94 -8.37 0.87 0.73
N LEU A 95 -8.72 -0.14 -0.06
CA LEU A 95 -9.78 -1.06 0.37
C LEU A 95 -9.36 -1.86 1.62
N GLY A 96 -8.07 -2.15 1.77
CA GLY A 96 -7.51 -2.78 2.96
C GLY A 96 -7.58 -1.89 4.21
N ILE A 97 -7.39 -0.58 4.03
CA ILE A 97 -7.52 0.43 5.08
C ILE A 97 -9.00 0.65 5.44
N ALA A 98 -9.88 0.77 4.44
CA ALA A 98 -11.31 1.00 4.66
C ALA A 98 -12.00 -0.17 5.38
N ASN A 99 -11.67 -1.41 5.03
CA ASN A 99 -12.27 -2.60 5.63
C ASN A 99 -11.52 -3.11 6.89
N TYR A 100 -10.58 -2.34 7.42
CA TYR A 100 -9.77 -2.76 8.57
C TYR A 100 -10.59 -3.23 9.76
N GLY A 101 -11.67 -2.52 10.12
CA GLY A 101 -12.57 -2.93 11.21
C GLY A 101 -13.20 -4.32 10.98
N ARG A 102 -13.57 -4.65 9.73
CA ARG A 102 -14.07 -5.97 9.37
C ARG A 102 -13.00 -7.06 9.55
N ARG A 103 -11.74 -6.75 9.19
CA ARG A 103 -10.61 -7.67 9.36
C ARG A 103 -10.35 -7.98 10.83
N ILE A 104 -10.40 -6.95 11.70
CA ILE A 104 -10.29 -7.12 13.15
C ILE A 104 -11.43 -7.97 13.71
N GLN A 105 -12.67 -7.67 13.32
CA GLN A 105 -13.83 -8.45 13.76
C GLN A 105 -13.74 -9.91 13.31
N GLY A 106 -13.21 -10.16 12.10
CA GLY A 106 -12.97 -11.52 11.62
C GLY A 106 -11.90 -12.25 12.44
N PHE A 107 -10.79 -11.57 12.73
CA PHE A 107 -9.71 -12.11 13.56
C PHE A 107 -10.20 -12.49 14.96
N ASP A 108 -10.96 -11.63 15.61
CA ASP A 108 -11.52 -11.87 16.95
C ASP A 108 -12.63 -12.94 16.91
N GLY A 109 -13.43 -12.98 15.84
CA GLY A 109 -14.60 -13.87 15.72
C GLY A 109 -14.30 -15.30 15.27
N ARG A 110 -13.13 -15.53 14.67
CA ARG A 110 -12.71 -16.85 14.16
C ARG A 110 -11.26 -17.17 14.54
N PRO A 111 -10.92 -17.19 15.84
CA PRO A 111 -9.56 -17.47 16.29
C PRO A 111 -9.01 -18.82 15.80
N ASP A 112 -9.90 -19.77 15.54
CA ASP A 112 -9.58 -21.07 14.96
C ASP A 112 -8.89 -20.97 13.58
N LEU A 113 -9.14 -19.92 12.80
CA LEU A 113 -8.51 -19.69 11.49
C LEU A 113 -7.18 -18.96 11.57
N PHE A 114 -6.87 -18.34 12.72
CA PHE A 114 -5.73 -17.40 12.85
C PHE A 114 -4.70 -17.83 13.92
N GLU A 115 -4.76 -19.07 14.41
CA GLU A 115 -3.92 -19.57 15.53
C GLU A 115 -2.42 -19.34 15.36
N LYS A 116 -1.92 -19.32 14.11
CA LYS A 116 -0.49 -19.16 13.78
C LYS A 116 -0.18 -17.79 13.15
N LEU A 117 -1.15 -16.89 13.17
CA LEU A 117 -1.06 -15.60 12.50
C LEU A 117 -1.05 -14.47 13.52
N GLN A 118 -0.46 -13.34 13.14
CA GLN A 118 -0.35 -12.20 14.03
C GLN A 118 -1.63 -11.35 14.00
N ASP A 119 -1.95 -10.77 15.13
CA ASP A 119 -3.01 -9.76 15.23
C ASP A 119 -2.67 -8.55 14.33
N PRO A 120 -3.51 -8.25 13.31
CA PRO A 120 -3.25 -7.17 12.37
C PRO A 120 -3.20 -5.79 13.03
N ARG A 121 -3.73 -5.63 14.26
CA ARG A 121 -3.61 -4.40 15.06
C ARG A 121 -2.16 -4.06 15.43
N LYS A 122 -1.29 -5.07 15.52
CA LYS A 122 0.13 -4.89 15.86
C LYS A 122 1.01 -4.54 14.66
N THR A 123 0.51 -4.80 13.45
CA THR A 123 1.32 -4.71 12.23
C THR A 123 0.98 -3.52 11.34
N LEU A 124 -0.30 -3.12 11.25
CA LEU A 124 -0.73 -2.09 10.29
C LEU A 124 0.00 -0.74 10.46
N GLY A 125 0.29 -0.33 11.69
CA GLY A 125 1.02 0.92 11.99
C GLY A 125 2.54 0.74 12.14
N HIS A 126 3.11 -0.35 11.62
CA HIS A 126 4.54 -0.61 11.76
C HIS A 126 5.38 0.42 10.98
N LYS A 127 6.48 0.92 11.59
CA LYS A 127 7.35 1.97 11.04
C LYS A 127 7.94 1.69 9.66
N ASN A 128 8.01 0.43 9.24
CA ASN A 128 8.54 0.01 7.94
C ASN A 128 7.41 -0.30 6.92
N LEU A 129 6.16 0.00 7.26
CA LEU A 129 5.01 -0.18 6.38
C LEU A 129 4.48 1.19 5.96
N TYR A 130 4.55 1.48 4.67
CA TYR A 130 4.22 2.77 4.08
C TYR A 130 3.05 2.65 3.11
N PHE A 131 2.42 3.78 2.81
CA PHE A 131 1.29 3.90 1.89
C PHE A 131 1.42 5.19 1.09
N ASP A 132 1.06 5.17 -0.18
CA ASP A 132 1.13 6.40 -0.97
C ASP A 132 -0.13 7.28 -0.86
N THR A 133 -0.02 8.50 -1.38
CA THR A 133 -1.09 9.51 -1.35
C THR A 133 -2.09 9.38 -2.47
N LEU A 134 -1.94 8.43 -3.40
CA LEU A 134 -2.84 8.32 -4.56
C LEU A 134 -4.19 7.71 -4.17
N VAL A 135 -4.97 8.45 -3.43
CA VAL A 135 -6.27 8.05 -2.88
C VAL A 135 -7.44 8.87 -3.44
N HIS A 136 -7.16 9.85 -4.31
CA HIS A 136 -8.06 10.69 -5.10
C HIS A 136 -8.92 11.69 -4.33
N ASP A 137 -9.07 11.59 -3.01
CA ASP A 137 -9.80 12.56 -2.19
C ASP A 137 -9.23 12.69 -0.75
N THR A 138 -9.51 13.82 -0.12
CA THR A 138 -8.97 14.16 1.21
C THR A 138 -9.59 13.35 2.35
N HIS A 139 -10.84 12.90 2.23
CA HIS A 139 -11.48 12.07 3.27
C HIS A 139 -10.83 10.69 3.34
N THR A 140 -10.47 10.15 2.18
CA THR A 140 -9.74 8.88 2.09
C THR A 140 -8.33 9.03 2.66
N LEU A 141 -7.64 10.15 2.38
CA LEU A 141 -6.34 10.44 2.98
C LEU A 141 -6.42 10.65 4.50
N GLU A 142 -7.48 11.29 4.99
CA GLU A 142 -7.75 11.45 6.42
C GLU A 142 -7.93 10.09 7.11
N LEU A 143 -8.69 9.18 6.49
CA LEU A 143 -8.84 7.82 7.00
C LEU A 143 -7.50 7.08 7.06
N LEU A 144 -6.69 7.17 6.01
CA LEU A 144 -5.35 6.59 5.98
C LEU A 144 -4.49 7.15 7.11
N LYS A 145 -4.39 8.47 7.23
CA LYS A 145 -3.65 9.14 8.31
C LYS A 145 -4.09 8.67 9.71
N LYS A 146 -5.40 8.56 9.95
CA LYS A 146 -5.94 8.09 11.23
C LYS A 146 -5.58 6.64 11.54
N ARG A 147 -5.32 5.80 10.52
CA ARG A 147 -4.97 4.39 10.69
C ARG A 147 -3.49 4.14 10.89
N VAL A 148 -2.64 4.85 10.16
CA VAL A 148 -1.20 4.54 10.10
C VAL A 148 -0.30 5.68 10.58
N GLY A 149 -0.80 6.91 10.68
CA GLY A 149 -0.03 8.12 10.98
C GLY A 149 0.59 8.75 9.72
N ALA A 150 0.82 10.06 9.76
CA ALA A 150 1.36 10.81 8.63
C ALA A 150 2.79 10.37 8.25
N SER A 151 3.60 9.91 9.21
CA SER A 151 4.97 9.44 8.98
C SER A 151 5.06 8.15 8.13
N GLN A 152 3.96 7.43 7.98
CA GLN A 152 3.86 6.22 7.15
C GLN A 152 3.24 6.49 5.77
N ILE A 153 3.04 7.76 5.42
CA ILE A 153 2.50 8.17 4.13
C ILE A 153 3.62 8.77 3.29
N ILE A 154 3.68 8.41 2.02
CA ILE A 154 4.64 8.90 1.03
C ILE A 154 3.91 9.43 -0.19
N LEU A 155 4.50 10.37 -0.93
CA LEU A 155 3.92 10.87 -2.16
C LEU A 155 3.91 9.77 -3.24
N GLY A 156 2.76 9.54 -3.87
CA GLY A 156 2.59 8.69 -5.04
C GLY A 156 1.67 9.35 -6.06
N LEU A 157 2.02 9.27 -7.34
CA LEU A 157 1.33 9.98 -8.42
C LEU A 157 0.71 9.05 -9.47
N ASP A 158 1.19 7.82 -9.59
CA ASP A 158 0.80 6.83 -10.62
C ASP A 158 0.96 7.36 -12.06
N ASP A 159 1.94 8.24 -12.28
CA ASP A 159 2.27 8.77 -13.60
C ASP A 159 2.94 7.66 -14.46
N PRO A 160 2.55 7.46 -15.73
CA PRO A 160 1.66 8.26 -16.59
C PRO A 160 0.22 7.70 -16.76
N PHE A 161 -0.28 6.95 -15.81
CA PHE A 161 -1.59 6.28 -15.95
C PHE A 161 -2.78 7.24 -15.83
N PRO A 162 -3.91 6.95 -16.50
CA PRO A 162 -5.09 7.85 -16.49
C PRO A 162 -5.75 8.06 -15.12
N LEU A 163 -5.43 7.24 -14.12
CA LEU A 163 -5.86 7.43 -12.72
C LEU A 163 -4.80 8.16 -11.89
N GLY A 164 -3.66 8.48 -12.47
CA GLY A 164 -2.60 9.25 -11.81
C GLY A 164 -2.98 10.70 -11.56
N GLU A 165 -2.30 11.32 -10.62
CA GLU A 165 -2.35 12.78 -10.42
C GLU A 165 -1.40 13.47 -11.40
N ILE A 166 -1.84 13.61 -12.65
CA ILE A 166 -1.08 14.19 -13.75
C ILE A 166 -1.83 15.36 -14.38
N GLU A 167 -1.08 16.30 -14.97
CA GLU A 167 -1.66 17.42 -15.70
C GLU A 167 -2.46 16.97 -16.93
N GLY A 168 -3.55 17.68 -17.21
CA GLY A 168 -4.38 17.44 -18.41
C GLY A 168 -5.48 16.42 -18.24
N ILE A 169 -5.66 15.83 -17.07
CA ILE A 169 -6.80 14.96 -16.75
C ILE A 169 -7.75 15.68 -15.79
N GLY A 170 -8.83 16.24 -16.33
CA GLY A 170 -9.81 17.00 -15.56
C GLY A 170 -9.16 18.18 -14.81
N THR A 171 -9.30 18.20 -13.48
CA THR A 171 -8.66 19.18 -12.58
C THR A 171 -7.41 18.62 -11.91
N SER A 172 -6.87 17.49 -12.39
CA SER A 172 -5.73 16.83 -11.77
C SER A 172 -4.41 17.55 -12.06
N TYR A 173 -3.52 17.51 -11.09
CA TYR A 173 -2.12 17.89 -11.18
C TYR A 173 -1.31 17.09 -10.14
N PRO A 174 0.01 16.96 -10.29
CA PRO A 174 0.83 16.20 -9.36
C PRO A 174 0.74 16.73 -7.92
N GLY A 175 0.33 15.89 -6.98
CA GLY A 175 0.18 16.24 -5.56
C GLY A 175 -1.13 16.91 -5.18
N ARG A 176 -2.12 16.96 -6.07
CA ARG A 176 -3.41 17.62 -5.84
C ARG A 176 -4.09 17.22 -4.53
N VAL A 177 -4.17 15.94 -4.22
CA VAL A 177 -4.81 15.46 -2.97
C VAL A 177 -4.04 15.92 -1.75
N LEU A 178 -2.72 15.97 -1.84
CA LEU A 178 -1.87 16.45 -0.76
C LEU A 178 -2.09 17.95 -0.48
N ASP A 179 -2.11 18.78 -1.53
CA ASP A 179 -2.38 20.22 -1.41
C ASP A 179 -3.74 20.48 -0.78
N TYR A 180 -4.80 19.84 -1.27
CA TYR A 180 -6.14 19.96 -0.68
C TYR A 180 -6.21 19.46 0.77
N ALA A 181 -5.43 18.44 1.13
CA ALA A 181 -5.38 17.96 2.50
C ALA A 181 -4.72 18.97 3.45
N VAL A 182 -3.74 19.73 2.99
CA VAL A 182 -3.13 20.83 3.75
C VAL A 182 -4.12 22.01 3.82
N GLU A 183 -4.71 22.42 2.71
CA GLU A 183 -5.69 23.52 2.66
C GLU A 183 -6.90 23.28 3.57
N THR A 184 -7.37 22.03 3.66
CA THR A 184 -8.54 21.66 4.47
C THR A 184 -8.19 21.29 5.93
N GLY A 185 -6.91 21.32 6.30
CA GLY A 185 -6.44 21.00 7.64
C GLY A 185 -6.45 19.49 7.99
N VAL A 186 -6.61 18.62 7.00
CA VAL A 186 -6.41 17.16 7.16
C VAL A 186 -4.95 16.85 7.46
N LEU A 187 -4.03 17.59 6.82
CA LEU A 187 -2.61 17.59 7.11
C LEU A 187 -2.16 18.98 7.56
N THR A 188 -1.15 19.04 8.42
CA THR A 188 -0.39 20.26 8.65
C THR A 188 0.58 20.50 7.48
N GLU A 189 1.06 21.74 7.32
CA GLU A 189 2.10 22.07 6.32
C GLU A 189 3.35 21.20 6.49
N GLN A 190 3.75 20.95 7.73
CA GLN A 190 4.91 20.11 8.02
C GLN A 190 4.67 18.65 7.61
N GLU A 191 3.50 18.08 7.90
CA GLU A 191 3.15 16.72 7.46
C GLU A 191 3.13 16.62 5.93
N GLY A 192 2.58 17.61 5.23
CA GLY A 192 2.61 17.69 3.77
C GLY A 192 4.03 17.70 3.21
N SER A 193 4.89 18.53 3.79
CA SER A 193 6.32 18.60 3.43
C SER A 193 7.04 17.28 3.71
N ASP A 194 6.80 16.67 4.86
CA ASP A 194 7.43 15.38 5.22
C ASP A 194 7.00 14.24 4.27
N ILE A 195 5.74 14.21 3.86
CA ILE A 195 5.21 13.23 2.89
C ILE A 195 5.93 13.34 1.54
N CYS A 196 6.21 14.56 1.06
CA CYS A 196 6.92 14.79 -0.20
C CYS A 196 8.42 14.44 -0.13
N ASN A 197 9.03 14.55 1.03
CA ASN A 197 10.49 14.51 1.15
C ASN A 197 10.96 13.45 2.15
N LYS A 198 10.87 13.76 3.43
CA LYS A 198 11.45 12.97 4.52
C LYS A 198 10.95 11.52 4.52
N ASN A 199 9.64 11.31 4.43
CA ASN A 199 9.06 9.97 4.51
C ASN A 199 9.48 9.09 3.32
N VAL A 200 9.61 9.68 2.13
CA VAL A 200 10.11 8.98 0.93
C VAL A 200 11.56 8.56 1.13
N LEU A 201 12.39 9.46 1.68
CA LEU A 201 13.79 9.13 1.97
C LEU A 201 13.91 8.05 3.05
N ASP A 202 13.11 8.14 4.11
CA ASP A 202 13.05 7.12 5.16
C ASP A 202 12.62 5.76 4.59
N TRP A 203 11.59 5.73 3.73
CA TRP A 203 11.18 4.51 3.03
C TRP A 203 12.29 3.96 2.14
N LEU A 204 13.00 4.81 1.40
CA LEU A 204 14.12 4.39 0.55
C LEU A 204 15.39 4.01 1.37
N GLY A 205 15.40 4.28 2.68
CA GLY A 205 16.58 4.09 3.52
C GLY A 205 17.71 5.07 3.20
N LYS A 206 17.37 6.29 2.79
CA LYS A 206 18.30 7.36 2.44
C LYS A 206 18.23 8.46 3.51
N LYS A 207 19.30 9.21 3.62
CA LYS A 207 19.37 10.40 4.49
C LYS A 207 19.09 11.66 3.65
N GLU A 208 18.60 12.70 4.32
CA GLU A 208 18.52 14.03 3.71
C GLU A 208 19.88 14.46 3.12
N GLY A 209 19.84 15.11 1.95
CA GLY A 209 21.05 15.53 1.23
C GLY A 209 21.63 14.46 0.29
N PHE A 210 20.89 13.39 0.01
CA PHE A 210 21.32 12.34 -0.93
C PHE A 210 21.04 12.68 -2.41
N ILE A 211 20.34 13.80 -2.70
CA ILE A 211 20.05 14.30 -4.05
C ILE A 211 20.99 15.46 -4.37
#